data_9038b9c82d572a588a0211f2280f650f
#
_entry.id   9038b9c82d572a588a0211f2280f650f
#
_cell.length_a   1.000
_cell.length_b   1.000
_cell.length_c   1.000
_cell.angle_alpha   90.00
_cell.angle_beta   90.00
_cell.angle_gamma   90.00
#
_symmetry.space_group_name_H-M   'P 1'
#
loop_
_entity.id
_entity.type
_entity.pdbx_description
1 polymer ?
#
loop_
_entity_poly.entity_id
_entity_poly.type
_entity_poly.pdbx_seq_one_letter_code
_entity_poly.pdbx_strand_id
1 'polypeptide(L)'
;MKPLRFAAALLFTVALGSTALAQPRTVELVATDNMRFSTPTIEAKPGEALRIVVQASGQMPKIAMAHNFVLLQPGTDPGSFANEGAMHRGSDFIAPALAGKVIAKTSMAGAGEATEVTLTAPGPGSYPFICTFPGHVQAGMVGTLVVR
;
A
#
# COMPACT_ATOMS: atom_id res chain seq x y z
N MET A 1 -72.75 6.04 -30.04
CA MET A 1 -71.84 6.65 -29.07
C MET A 1 -70.80 5.59 -28.68
N LYS A 2 -69.52 5.73 -29.14
CA LYS A 2 -68.42 4.78 -28.83
C LYS A 2 -67.58 5.37 -27.70
N PRO A 3 -67.22 4.65 -26.62
CA PRO A 3 -66.35 5.17 -25.57
C PRO A 3 -64.89 5.17 -26.00
N LEU A 4 -64.24 6.29 -25.82
CA LEU A 4 -62.82 6.52 -26.07
C LEU A 4 -62.02 5.93 -24.90
N ARG A 5 -61.20 4.91 -25.17
CA ARG A 5 -60.32 4.27 -24.18
C ARG A 5 -58.99 5.02 -24.16
N PHE A 6 -58.72 5.76 -23.09
CA PHE A 6 -57.42 6.31 -22.80
C PHE A 6 -56.50 5.21 -22.24
N ALA A 7 -55.45 4.88 -23.00
CA ALA A 7 -54.36 4.03 -22.51
C ALA A 7 -53.36 4.91 -21.81
N ALA A 8 -53.23 4.78 -20.49
CA ALA A 8 -52.19 5.42 -19.71
C ALA A 8 -50.86 4.64 -19.88
N ALA A 9 -49.90 5.24 -20.57
CA ALA A 9 -48.55 4.69 -20.68
C ALA A 9 -47.77 5.01 -19.42
N LEU A 10 -47.43 4.00 -18.61
CA LEU A 10 -46.57 4.09 -17.44
C LEU A 10 -45.12 4.17 -17.92
N LEU A 11 -44.49 5.34 -17.87
CA LEU A 11 -43.07 5.51 -18.12
C LEU A 11 -42.28 5.02 -16.90
N PHE A 12 -41.62 3.89 -17.05
CA PHE A 12 -40.72 3.33 -16.03
C PHE A 12 -39.33 3.99 -16.22
N THR A 13 -38.98 4.97 -15.40
CA THR A 13 -37.65 5.57 -15.36
C THR A 13 -36.70 4.67 -14.59
N VAL A 14 -35.80 3.98 -15.32
CA VAL A 14 -34.69 3.25 -14.71
C VAL A 14 -33.62 4.28 -14.31
N ALA A 15 -33.49 4.53 -13.02
CA ALA A 15 -32.39 5.32 -12.48
C ALA A 15 -31.09 4.47 -12.54
N LEU A 16 -30.21 4.77 -13.48
CA LEU A 16 -28.84 4.23 -13.45
C LEU A 16 -28.10 4.88 -12.29
N GLY A 17 -27.99 4.17 -11.19
CA GLY A 17 -27.14 4.55 -10.05
C GLY A 17 -25.68 4.52 -10.49
N SER A 18 -25.04 5.68 -10.68
CA SER A 18 -23.59 5.77 -10.83
C SER A 18 -22.92 5.36 -9.52
N THR A 19 -22.27 4.19 -9.49
CA THR A 19 -21.37 3.82 -8.40
C THR A 19 -20.13 4.70 -8.48
N ALA A 20 -20.10 5.80 -7.73
CA ALA A 20 -18.90 6.59 -7.55
C ALA A 20 -17.85 5.68 -6.88
N LEU A 21 -16.75 5.40 -7.57
CA LEU A 21 -15.60 4.73 -6.97
C LEU A 21 -15.06 5.66 -5.87
N ALA A 22 -15.09 5.17 -4.62
CA ALA A 22 -14.56 5.93 -3.50
C ALA A 22 -13.06 6.20 -3.74
N GLN A 23 -12.63 7.46 -3.53
CA GLN A 23 -11.23 7.84 -3.64
C GLN A 23 -10.40 7.06 -2.60
N PRO A 24 -9.20 6.55 -2.98
CA PRO A 24 -8.33 5.87 -2.03
C PRO A 24 -8.01 6.74 -0.82
N ARG A 25 -8.09 6.20 0.39
CA ARG A 25 -7.64 6.89 1.59
C ARG A 25 -6.11 6.97 1.58
N THR A 26 -5.58 8.19 1.67
CA THR A 26 -4.12 8.40 1.71
C THR A 26 -3.59 8.15 3.12
N VAL A 27 -2.51 7.38 3.20
CA VAL A 27 -1.69 7.14 4.39
C VAL A 27 -0.29 7.65 4.09
N GLU A 28 0.15 8.68 4.81
CA GLU A 28 1.50 9.22 4.68
C GLU A 28 2.42 8.58 5.71
N LEU A 29 3.55 8.06 5.25
CA LEU A 29 4.62 7.50 6.05
C LEU A 29 5.86 8.35 5.86
N VAL A 30 6.23 9.13 6.88
CA VAL A 30 7.53 9.80 6.88
C VAL A 30 8.59 8.78 7.26
N ALA A 31 9.60 8.64 6.41
CA ALA A 31 10.76 7.77 6.58
C ALA A 31 12.00 8.64 6.75
N THR A 32 12.73 8.45 7.85
CA THR A 32 13.86 9.32 8.23
C THR A 32 15.17 8.55 8.29
N ASP A 33 16.29 9.28 8.35
CA ASP A 33 17.63 8.71 8.54
C ASP A 33 17.76 7.90 9.85
N ASN A 34 16.79 7.98 10.76
CA ASN A 34 16.69 7.11 11.95
C ASN A 34 16.17 5.70 11.65
N MET A 35 15.91 5.39 10.36
CA MET A 35 15.40 4.09 9.91
C MET A 35 14.10 3.68 10.64
N ARG A 36 13.12 4.58 10.62
CA ARG A 36 11.78 4.39 11.20
C ARG A 36 10.72 4.95 10.28
N PHE A 37 9.56 4.31 10.27
CA PHE A 37 8.33 4.92 9.76
C PHE A 37 7.67 5.75 10.86
N SER A 38 7.12 6.90 10.50
CA SER A 38 6.36 7.74 11.44
C SER A 38 5.13 7.04 12.02
N THR A 39 4.58 6.08 11.28
CA THR A 39 3.38 5.32 11.65
C THR A 39 3.69 3.82 11.55
N PRO A 40 3.89 3.12 12.66
CA PRO A 40 4.20 1.69 12.66
C PRO A 40 2.96 0.80 12.50
N THR A 41 1.75 1.35 12.64
CA THR A 41 0.50 0.59 12.49
C THR A 41 -0.46 1.34 11.58
N ILE A 42 -0.92 0.68 10.53
CA ILE A 42 -1.97 1.16 9.63
C ILE A 42 -3.19 0.27 9.86
N GLU A 43 -4.35 0.88 10.11
CA GLU A 43 -5.61 0.14 10.20
C GLU A 43 -6.41 0.32 8.90
N ALA A 44 -7.08 -0.73 8.45
CA ALA A 44 -7.94 -0.68 7.28
C ALA A 44 -9.13 -1.65 7.39
N LYS A 45 -10.15 -1.41 6.58
CA LYS A 45 -11.24 -2.38 6.37
C LYS A 45 -10.91 -3.30 5.19
N PRO A 46 -11.40 -4.54 5.18
CA PRO A 46 -11.27 -5.41 4.01
C PRO A 46 -11.82 -4.73 2.76
N GLY A 47 -11.05 -4.76 1.67
CA GLY A 47 -11.44 -4.14 0.41
C GLY A 47 -11.30 -2.62 0.34
N GLU A 48 -10.84 -1.96 1.41
CA GLU A 48 -10.60 -0.52 1.41
C GLU A 48 -9.47 -0.16 0.43
N ALA A 49 -9.69 0.85 -0.41
CA ALA A 49 -8.65 1.38 -1.28
C ALA A 49 -7.72 2.31 -0.48
N LEU A 50 -6.43 1.99 -0.45
CA LEU A 50 -5.39 2.74 0.24
C LEU A 50 -4.37 3.27 -0.76
N ARG A 51 -3.97 4.52 -0.58
CA ARG A 51 -2.82 5.13 -1.24
C ARG A 51 -1.74 5.37 -0.19
N ILE A 52 -0.69 4.56 -0.23
CA ILE A 52 0.44 4.69 0.69
C ILE A 52 1.47 5.60 0.03
N VAL A 53 1.82 6.68 0.72
CA VAL A 53 2.86 7.63 0.28
C VAL A 53 4.02 7.55 1.28
N VAL A 54 5.21 7.24 0.79
CA VAL A 54 6.45 7.30 1.57
C VAL A 54 7.14 8.61 1.25
N GLN A 55 7.24 9.48 2.24
CA GLN A 55 8.00 10.72 2.16
C GLN A 55 9.36 10.52 2.83
N ALA A 56 10.42 10.41 2.04
CA ALA A 56 11.77 10.27 2.59
C ALA A 56 12.30 11.63 3.06
N SER A 57 12.57 11.73 4.36
CA SER A 57 13.04 12.94 5.02
C SER A 57 14.40 12.66 5.66
N GLY A 58 15.44 13.37 5.22
CA GLY A 58 16.80 13.19 5.70
C GLY A 58 17.76 14.03 4.91
N GLN A 59 19.05 13.79 5.10
CA GLN A 59 20.13 14.52 4.42
C GLN A 59 21.14 13.57 3.75
N MET A 60 21.02 12.26 3.97
CA MET A 60 21.97 11.31 3.42
C MET A 60 21.73 11.06 1.92
N PRO A 61 22.79 10.83 1.13
CA PRO A 61 22.64 10.48 -0.28
C PRO A 61 21.82 9.19 -0.48
N LYS A 62 20.98 9.15 -1.49
CA LYS A 62 20.10 8.00 -1.81
C LYS A 62 20.84 6.66 -1.89
N ILE A 63 22.10 6.66 -2.32
CA ILE A 63 22.91 5.45 -2.40
C ILE A 63 23.22 4.83 -1.04
N ALA A 64 23.27 5.65 0.01
CA ALA A 64 23.57 5.25 1.38
C ALA A 64 22.34 5.16 2.28
N MET A 65 21.25 5.87 1.91
CA MET A 65 20.03 5.93 2.69
C MET A 65 18.84 6.16 1.74
N ALA A 66 18.01 5.15 1.59
CA ALA A 66 16.78 5.24 0.83
C ALA A 66 15.69 4.40 1.49
N HIS A 67 14.46 4.73 1.22
CA HIS A 67 13.31 4.11 1.87
C HIS A 67 12.26 3.70 0.86
N ASN A 68 11.60 2.58 1.15
CA ASN A 68 10.41 2.14 0.45
C ASN A 68 9.40 1.56 1.44
N PHE A 69 8.23 1.25 0.93
CA PHE A 69 7.20 0.48 1.60
C PHE A 69 7.02 -0.84 0.84
N VAL A 70 7.12 -1.97 1.54
CA VAL A 70 6.86 -3.29 0.98
C VAL A 70 5.91 -4.03 1.92
N LEU A 71 4.68 -4.25 1.49
CA LEU A 71 3.65 -5.00 2.22
C LEU A 71 3.81 -6.48 1.89
N LEU A 72 3.92 -7.30 2.93
CA LEU A 72 4.21 -8.72 2.81
C LEU A 72 2.97 -9.58 3.12
N GLN A 73 2.95 -10.79 2.57
CA GLN A 73 1.98 -11.81 2.92
C GLN A 73 2.04 -12.13 4.43
N PRO A 74 0.91 -12.50 5.05
CA PRO A 74 0.87 -12.91 6.46
C PRO A 74 1.84 -14.06 6.72
N GLY A 75 2.50 -14.04 7.89
CA GLY A 75 3.45 -15.07 8.29
C GLY A 75 4.82 -14.98 7.60
N THR A 76 5.05 -13.99 6.75
CA THR A 76 6.39 -13.71 6.22
C THR A 76 7.22 -13.05 7.31
N ASP A 77 8.38 -13.64 7.64
CA ASP A 77 9.32 -13.05 8.60
C ASP A 77 10.09 -11.89 7.95
N PRO A 78 9.95 -10.64 8.50
CA PRO A 78 10.61 -9.46 7.95
C PRO A 78 12.13 -9.55 7.90
N GLY A 79 12.74 -10.14 8.93
CA GLY A 79 14.20 -10.24 9.04
C GLY A 79 14.77 -11.16 7.97
N SER A 80 14.23 -12.36 7.81
CA SER A 80 14.64 -13.31 6.79
C SER A 80 14.43 -12.75 5.38
N PHE A 81 13.27 -12.11 5.14
CA PHE A 81 12.94 -11.47 3.86
C PHE A 81 13.98 -10.40 3.48
N ALA A 82 14.30 -9.50 4.41
CA ALA A 82 15.26 -8.42 4.17
C ALA A 82 16.70 -8.93 3.99
N ASN A 83 17.11 -9.95 4.77
CA ASN A 83 18.44 -10.55 4.65
C ASN A 83 18.65 -11.22 3.29
N GLU A 84 17.66 -11.98 2.82
CA GLU A 84 17.72 -12.64 1.50
C GLU A 84 17.72 -11.63 0.36
N GLY A 85 16.99 -10.52 0.53
CA GLY A 85 16.91 -9.42 -0.44
C GLY A 85 18.15 -8.54 -0.53
N ALA A 86 19.02 -8.52 0.48
CA ALA A 86 20.08 -7.50 0.65
C ALA A 86 21.04 -7.33 -0.55
N MET A 87 21.30 -8.39 -1.32
CA MET A 87 22.17 -8.36 -2.49
C MET A 87 21.45 -7.99 -3.80
N HIS A 88 20.13 -7.84 -3.77
CA HIS A 88 19.27 -7.65 -4.96
C HIS A 88 18.92 -6.18 -5.19
N ARG A 89 19.92 -5.31 -5.28
CA ARG A 89 19.73 -3.85 -5.44
C ARG A 89 18.86 -3.50 -6.65
N GLY A 90 19.03 -4.20 -7.78
CA GLY A 90 18.30 -3.94 -9.02
C GLY A 90 16.80 -4.21 -8.96
N SER A 91 16.33 -4.88 -7.90
CA SER A 91 14.92 -5.18 -7.62
C SER A 91 14.45 -4.59 -6.27
N ASP A 92 14.95 -3.40 -5.90
CA ASP A 92 14.64 -2.72 -4.63
C ASP A 92 14.92 -3.60 -3.41
N PHE A 93 16.01 -4.38 -3.45
CA PHE A 93 16.41 -5.33 -2.41
C PHE A 93 15.34 -6.39 -2.09
N ILE A 94 14.69 -6.88 -3.13
CA ILE A 94 13.75 -8.00 -3.06
C ILE A 94 14.33 -9.16 -3.87
N ALA A 95 14.59 -10.28 -3.21
CA ALA A 95 15.07 -11.48 -3.89
C ALA A 95 13.98 -12.01 -4.86
N PRO A 96 14.31 -12.40 -6.09
CA PRO A 96 13.34 -12.93 -7.05
C PRO A 96 12.50 -14.09 -6.51
N ALA A 97 13.12 -14.98 -5.71
CA ALA A 97 12.44 -16.11 -5.07
C ALA A 97 11.35 -15.66 -4.07
N LEU A 98 11.47 -14.47 -3.52
CA LEU A 98 10.52 -13.89 -2.55
C LEU A 98 9.48 -12.96 -3.16
N ALA A 99 9.53 -12.71 -4.47
CA ALA A 99 8.57 -11.79 -5.13
C ALA A 99 7.11 -12.17 -4.87
N GLY A 100 6.78 -13.45 -4.81
CA GLY A 100 5.44 -13.95 -4.49
C GLY A 100 4.96 -13.68 -3.05
N LYS A 101 5.86 -13.23 -2.16
CA LYS A 101 5.50 -12.81 -0.79
C LYS A 101 5.12 -11.34 -0.70
N VAL A 102 5.29 -10.56 -1.77
CA VAL A 102 4.96 -9.13 -1.81
C VAL A 102 3.54 -8.93 -2.30
N ILE A 103 2.74 -8.22 -1.49
CA ILE A 103 1.37 -7.81 -1.85
C ILE A 103 1.41 -6.49 -2.64
N ALA A 104 2.17 -5.52 -2.16
CA ALA A 104 2.33 -4.21 -2.77
C ALA A 104 3.67 -3.61 -2.39
N LYS A 105 4.23 -2.76 -3.25
CA LYS A 105 5.48 -2.06 -2.95
C LYS A 105 5.54 -0.69 -3.64
N THR A 106 6.32 0.21 -3.06
CA THR A 106 6.79 1.43 -3.71
C THR A 106 8.22 1.22 -4.24
N SER A 107 8.69 2.14 -5.07
CA SER A 107 10.12 2.26 -5.40
C SER A 107 10.90 2.85 -4.23
N MET A 108 12.26 2.83 -4.31
CA MET A 108 13.12 3.51 -3.35
C MET A 108 13.09 5.02 -3.52
N ALA A 109 12.87 5.74 -2.42
CA ALA A 109 12.94 7.20 -2.31
C ALA A 109 14.15 7.62 -1.46
N GLY A 110 14.98 8.54 -1.96
CA GLY A 110 16.04 9.20 -1.21
C GLY A 110 15.57 10.49 -0.55
N ALA A 111 16.44 11.13 0.23
CA ALA A 111 16.13 12.37 0.94
C ALA A 111 15.45 13.42 0.05
N GLY A 112 14.30 13.94 0.48
CA GLY A 112 13.49 14.92 -0.26
C GLY A 112 12.60 14.31 -1.36
N GLU A 113 12.68 13.01 -1.62
CA GLU A 113 11.83 12.32 -2.59
C GLU A 113 10.59 11.71 -1.92
N ALA A 114 9.53 11.54 -2.71
CA ALA A 114 8.35 10.78 -2.33
C ALA A 114 8.11 9.65 -3.33
N THR A 115 7.54 8.56 -2.86
CA THR A 115 7.12 7.43 -3.67
C THR A 115 5.81 6.89 -3.15
N GLU A 116 5.00 6.26 -4.01
CA GLU A 116 3.67 5.82 -3.62
C GLU A 116 3.23 4.52 -4.28
N VAL A 117 2.25 3.89 -3.67
CA VAL A 117 1.51 2.77 -4.24
C VAL A 117 0.05 2.85 -3.81
N THR A 118 -0.85 2.52 -4.73
CA THR A 118 -2.26 2.29 -4.41
C THR A 118 -2.52 0.79 -4.36
N LEU A 119 -3.20 0.35 -3.31
CA LEU A 119 -3.57 -1.04 -3.11
C LEU A 119 -4.98 -1.17 -2.56
N THR A 120 -5.58 -2.32 -2.76
CA THR A 120 -6.80 -2.72 -2.05
C THR A 120 -6.39 -3.50 -0.82
N ALA A 121 -6.86 -3.09 0.36
CA ALA A 121 -6.59 -3.80 1.61
C ALA A 121 -7.08 -5.25 1.49
N PRO A 122 -6.24 -6.22 1.84
CA PRO A 122 -6.61 -7.64 1.73
C PRO A 122 -7.70 -8.03 2.73
N GLY A 123 -7.98 -9.33 2.86
CA GLY A 123 -8.91 -9.85 3.87
C GLY A 123 -8.46 -9.56 5.30
N PRO A 124 -9.34 -9.83 6.30
CA PRO A 124 -8.98 -9.62 7.72
C PRO A 124 -7.69 -10.33 8.11
N GLY A 125 -6.81 -9.63 8.82
CA GLY A 125 -5.50 -10.17 9.22
C GLY A 125 -4.48 -9.09 9.57
N SER A 126 -3.26 -9.55 9.91
CA SER A 126 -2.10 -8.71 10.18
C SER A 126 -1.03 -8.97 9.13
N TYR A 127 -0.61 -7.90 8.47
CA TYR A 127 0.30 -7.93 7.33
C TYR A 127 1.53 -7.08 7.66
N PRO A 128 2.72 -7.65 7.75
CA PRO A 128 3.91 -6.85 8.00
C PRO A 128 4.22 -5.97 6.77
N PHE A 129 4.66 -4.74 7.03
CA PHE A 129 5.29 -3.91 6.00
C PHE A 129 6.67 -3.47 6.47
N ILE A 130 7.59 -3.34 5.53
CA ILE A 130 9.01 -3.10 5.81
C ILE A 130 9.60 -2.08 4.83
N CYS A 131 10.75 -1.53 5.20
CA CYS A 131 11.69 -0.95 4.24
C CYS A 131 12.75 -2.01 3.92
N THR A 132 12.93 -2.32 2.63
CA THR A 132 13.87 -3.36 2.20
C THR A 132 15.32 -2.89 2.04
N PHE A 133 15.60 -1.60 2.21
CA PHE A 133 16.98 -1.12 2.17
C PHE A 133 17.83 -1.85 3.22
N PRO A 134 19.03 -2.35 2.88
CA PRO A 134 19.84 -3.16 3.78
C PRO A 134 20.06 -2.53 5.15
N GLY A 135 19.86 -3.30 6.22
CA GLY A 135 20.01 -2.87 7.60
C GLY A 135 18.78 -2.20 8.22
N HIS A 136 17.80 -1.74 7.41
CA HIS A 136 16.65 -0.97 7.93
C HIS A 136 15.69 -1.82 8.75
N VAL A 137 15.40 -3.05 8.33
CA VAL A 137 14.58 -3.99 9.12
C VAL A 137 15.26 -4.31 10.45
N GLN A 138 16.55 -4.57 10.47
CA GLN A 138 17.33 -4.85 11.68
C GLN A 138 17.35 -3.64 12.62
N ALA A 139 17.36 -2.43 12.07
CA ALA A 139 17.21 -1.20 12.84
C ALA A 139 15.77 -1.01 13.36
N GLY A 140 14.78 -1.77 12.88
CA GLY A 140 13.37 -1.73 13.31
C GLY A 140 12.45 -0.92 12.40
N MET A 141 12.83 -0.71 11.12
CA MET A 141 11.95 -0.08 10.11
C MET A 141 10.92 -1.08 9.60
N VAL A 142 10.03 -1.45 10.48
CA VAL A 142 8.96 -2.43 10.30
C VAL A 142 7.66 -1.87 10.84
N GLY A 143 6.55 -2.18 10.22
CA GLY A 143 5.21 -1.87 10.69
C GLY A 143 4.22 -2.98 10.36
N THR A 144 2.96 -2.74 10.70
CA THR A 144 1.88 -3.71 10.48
C THR A 144 0.64 -3.02 9.90
N LEU A 145 0.12 -3.56 8.81
CA LEU A 145 -1.23 -3.26 8.34
C LEU A 145 -2.20 -4.24 9.03
N VAL A 146 -3.09 -3.71 9.86
CA VAL A 146 -4.16 -4.46 10.52
C VAL A 146 -5.46 -4.26 9.76
N VAL A 147 -6.01 -5.34 9.22
CA VAL A 147 -7.27 -5.31 8.47
C VAL A 147 -8.36 -5.97 9.31
N ARG A 148 -9.45 -5.23 9.63
CA ARG A 148 -10.57 -5.71 10.47
C ARG A 148 -11.89 -4.97 10.19
#